data_3075b1caf632a67c3abe2b9646feac33
#
_entry.id   3075b1caf632a67c3abe2b9646feac33
#
_cell.length_a   1.000
_cell.length_b   1.000
_cell.length_c   1.000
_cell.angle_alpha   90.00
_cell.angle_beta   90.00
_cell.angle_gamma   90.00
#
_symmetry.space_group_name_H-M   'P 1'
#
loop_
_entity.id
_entity.type
_entity.pdbx_description
1 polymer ?
#
loop_
_entity_poly.entity_id
_entity_poly.type
_entity_poly.pdbx_seq_one_letter_code
_entity_poly.pdbx_strand_id
1 'polypeptide(L)'
;MAVFVLNLEPIDTRYTGQWQKGLPKEIMKESGQVVIPINGGKISSVTTEGAFLNFLDTNLWKNTQINKLVEMFKNKEVQPGDHILFPDGWHTGILQIKYISELLNIPVKIHAIWHAGSYDPQDFLGRLIKDKNW
;
A
#
# COMPACT_ATOMS: atom_id res chain seq x y z
N MET A 1 -5.18 -17.33 9.77
CA MET A 1 -5.28 -16.19 8.79
C MET A 1 -4.36 -15.08 9.24
N ALA A 2 -3.63 -14.50 8.32
CA ALA A 2 -2.77 -13.36 8.56
C ALA A 2 -3.28 -12.13 7.81
N VAL A 3 -2.85 -10.94 8.26
CA VAL A 3 -3.10 -9.66 7.61
C VAL A 3 -1.77 -9.06 7.20
N PHE A 4 -1.50 -8.98 5.92
CA PHE A 4 -0.32 -8.32 5.38
C PHE A 4 -0.66 -6.85 5.12
N VAL A 5 0.05 -5.93 5.78
CA VAL A 5 -0.20 -4.49 5.67
C VAL A 5 0.92 -3.83 4.90
N LEU A 6 0.63 -3.32 3.71
CA LEU A 6 1.60 -2.56 2.91
C LEU A 6 1.68 -1.14 3.45
N ASN A 7 2.54 -0.93 4.43
CA ASN A 7 2.62 0.32 5.18
C ASN A 7 2.80 1.55 4.29
N LEU A 8 2.20 2.66 4.72
CA LEU A 8 2.47 3.98 4.14
C LEU A 8 3.92 4.40 4.40
N GLU A 9 4.41 5.35 3.63
CA GLU A 9 5.75 5.90 3.80
C GLU A 9 5.88 6.58 5.18
N PRO A 10 7.01 6.35 5.89
CA PRO A 10 7.21 6.89 7.23
C PRO A 10 7.62 8.37 7.21
N ILE A 11 6.75 9.25 6.73
CA ILE A 11 6.99 10.69 6.67
C ILE A 11 6.45 11.34 7.94
N ASP A 12 7.33 11.72 8.85
CA ASP A 12 6.96 12.20 10.20
C ASP A 12 6.14 13.51 10.18
N THR A 13 6.28 14.33 9.15
CA THR A 13 5.49 15.56 8.97
C THR A 13 4.08 15.31 8.44
N ARG A 14 3.72 14.06 8.19
CA ARG A 14 2.42 13.65 7.65
C ARG A 14 1.78 12.58 8.51
N TYR A 15 0.45 12.43 8.38
CA TYR A 15 -0.31 11.35 9.03
C TYR A 15 0.21 9.95 8.68
N THR A 16 0.89 9.81 7.54
CA THR A 16 1.45 8.53 7.07
C THR A 16 2.46 7.93 8.04
N GLY A 17 3.26 8.75 8.71
CA GLY A 17 4.18 8.30 9.75
C GLY A 17 3.47 7.72 10.97
N GLN A 18 2.32 8.31 11.38
CA GLN A 18 1.50 7.79 12.46
C GLN A 18 0.81 6.48 12.08
N TRP A 19 0.28 6.40 10.86
CA TRP A 19 -0.37 5.21 10.35
C TRP A 19 0.60 4.03 10.22
N GLN A 20 1.80 4.29 9.72
CA GLN A 20 2.83 3.26 9.59
C GLN A 20 3.16 2.61 10.95
N LYS A 21 3.20 3.41 12.02
CA LYS A 21 3.51 2.93 13.37
C LYS A 21 2.30 2.32 14.08
N GLY A 22 1.13 2.88 13.89
CA GLY A 22 -0.09 2.57 14.66
C GLY A 22 -1.01 1.56 14.00
N LEU A 23 -1.27 1.69 12.70
CA LEU A 23 -2.30 0.90 12.02
C LEU A 23 -2.10 -0.62 12.16
N PRO A 24 -0.90 -1.20 11.96
CA PRO A 24 -0.73 -2.64 12.15
C PRO A 24 -1.02 -3.11 13.59
N LYS A 25 -0.69 -2.29 14.58
CA LYS A 25 -0.93 -2.61 16.00
C LYS A 25 -2.42 -2.60 16.33
N GLU A 26 -3.14 -1.60 15.83
CA GLU A 26 -4.60 -1.52 16.06
C GLU A 26 -5.33 -2.66 15.34
N ILE A 27 -4.93 -3.00 14.11
CA ILE A 27 -5.50 -4.15 13.40
C ILE A 27 -5.28 -5.45 14.20
N MET A 28 -4.08 -5.67 14.68
CA MET A 28 -3.76 -6.84 15.49
C MET A 28 -4.60 -6.89 16.76
N LYS A 29 -4.72 -5.77 17.47
CA LYS A 29 -5.48 -5.64 18.71
C LYS A 29 -6.98 -5.93 18.49
N GLU A 30 -7.58 -5.34 17.46
CA GLU A 30 -9.02 -5.43 17.22
C GLU A 30 -9.41 -6.75 16.52
N SER A 31 -8.57 -7.29 15.64
CA SER A 31 -8.87 -8.53 14.91
C SER A 31 -8.43 -9.80 15.62
N GLY A 32 -7.46 -9.71 16.53
CA GLY A 32 -6.80 -10.87 17.14
C GLY A 32 -5.96 -11.68 16.14
N GLN A 33 -5.76 -11.19 14.91
CA GLN A 33 -5.01 -11.90 13.87
C GLN A 33 -3.52 -11.54 13.90
N VAL A 34 -2.70 -12.41 13.32
CA VAL A 34 -1.30 -12.10 13.05
C VAL A 34 -1.24 -11.00 11.99
N VAL A 35 -0.55 -9.92 12.29
CA VAL A 35 -0.36 -8.79 11.37
C VAL A 35 1.09 -8.68 10.97
N ILE A 36 1.35 -8.67 9.67
CA ILE A 36 2.69 -8.64 9.07
C ILE A 36 2.82 -7.32 8.30
N PRO A 37 3.54 -6.33 8.87
CA PRO A 37 3.78 -5.07 8.19
C PRO A 37 4.85 -5.24 7.09
N ILE A 38 4.56 -4.73 5.90
CA ILE A 38 5.47 -4.72 4.76
C ILE A 38 5.89 -3.28 4.48
N ASN A 39 7.15 -2.98 4.75
CA ASN A 39 7.74 -1.67 4.48
C ASN A 39 8.42 -1.66 3.11
N GLY A 40 8.42 -0.50 2.47
CA GLY A 40 9.16 -0.26 1.24
C GLY A 40 10.66 0.00 1.46
N GLY A 41 11.26 0.67 0.50
CA GLY A 41 12.68 1.06 0.54
C GLY A 41 12.91 2.38 1.27
N LYS A 42 13.95 3.09 0.84
CA LYS A 42 14.25 4.45 1.35
C LYS A 42 13.34 5.48 0.71
N ILE A 43 12.97 6.48 1.49
CA ILE A 43 12.24 7.67 1.03
C ILE A 43 13.15 8.90 1.21
N SER A 44 13.25 9.72 0.16
CA SER A 44 13.94 11.01 0.20
C SER A 44 13.10 12.03 1.00
N SER A 45 13.79 12.94 1.68
CA SER A 45 13.16 14.13 2.27
C SER A 45 12.79 15.20 1.21
N VAL A 46 13.33 15.08 0.00
CA VAL A 46 13.09 16.01 -1.10
C VAL A 46 11.79 15.64 -1.80
N THR A 47 10.81 16.53 -1.79
CA THR A 47 9.54 16.35 -2.48
C THR A 47 9.62 16.77 -3.95
N THR A 48 8.71 16.25 -4.78
CA THR A 48 8.49 16.75 -6.12
C THR A 48 7.98 18.19 -6.04
N GLU A 49 8.42 19.05 -6.92
CA GLU A 49 7.99 20.47 -6.96
C GLU A 49 6.45 20.55 -7.06
N GLY A 50 5.86 21.38 -6.21
CA GLY A 50 4.40 21.54 -6.13
C GLY A 50 3.65 20.37 -5.49
N ALA A 51 4.35 19.36 -4.94
CA ALA A 51 3.78 18.19 -4.30
C ALA A 51 4.22 18.09 -2.83
N PHE A 52 3.51 17.25 -2.08
CA PHE A 52 3.82 16.96 -0.68
C PHE A 52 4.59 15.62 -0.53
N LEU A 53 4.95 14.96 -1.62
CA LEU A 53 5.73 13.73 -1.65
C LEU A 53 6.66 13.71 -2.88
N ASN A 54 7.63 12.80 -2.86
CA ASN A 54 8.47 12.54 -4.02
C ASN A 54 7.83 11.44 -4.88
N PHE A 55 7.44 11.76 -6.12
CA PHE A 55 6.70 10.84 -6.99
C PHE A 55 7.49 9.60 -7.37
N LEU A 56 8.79 9.71 -7.53
CA LEU A 56 9.63 8.55 -7.86
C LEU A 56 9.87 7.68 -6.64
N ASP A 57 10.24 8.29 -5.52
CA ASP A 57 10.53 7.55 -4.29
C ASP A 57 9.30 6.83 -3.73
N THR A 58 8.10 7.44 -3.80
CA THR A 58 6.88 6.75 -3.38
C THR A 58 6.60 5.52 -4.24
N ASN A 59 6.89 5.59 -5.55
CA ASN A 59 6.73 4.43 -6.43
C ASN A 59 7.80 3.36 -6.18
N LEU A 60 9.05 3.75 -5.90
CA LEU A 60 10.10 2.81 -5.50
C LEU A 60 9.76 2.13 -4.17
N TRP A 61 9.20 2.88 -3.21
CA TRP A 61 8.68 2.32 -1.96
C TRP A 61 7.64 1.24 -2.22
N LYS A 62 6.62 1.56 -3.02
CA LYS A 62 5.52 0.65 -3.38
C LYS A 62 6.03 -0.59 -4.14
N ASN A 63 6.93 -0.41 -5.10
CA ASN A 63 7.51 -1.51 -5.85
C ASN A 63 8.31 -2.46 -4.94
N THR A 64 9.07 -1.91 -4.00
CA THR A 64 9.81 -2.73 -3.02
C THR A 64 8.86 -3.56 -2.16
N GLN A 65 7.72 -3.00 -1.75
CA GLN A 65 6.70 -3.75 -1.01
C GLN A 65 6.15 -4.92 -1.83
N ILE A 66 5.85 -4.68 -3.11
CA ILE A 66 5.33 -5.74 -3.99
C ILE A 66 6.37 -6.84 -4.20
N ASN A 67 7.64 -6.50 -4.41
CA ASN A 67 8.70 -7.50 -4.52
C ASN A 67 8.75 -8.40 -3.28
N LYS A 68 8.71 -7.82 -2.08
CA LYS A 68 8.67 -8.58 -0.81
C LYS A 68 7.45 -9.50 -0.74
N LEU A 69 6.27 -8.98 -1.09
CA LEU A 69 5.04 -9.77 -1.04
C LEU A 69 5.05 -10.92 -2.05
N VAL A 70 5.63 -10.71 -3.25
CA VAL A 70 5.82 -11.78 -4.25
C VAL A 70 6.76 -12.87 -3.72
N GLU A 71 7.85 -12.47 -3.03
CA GLU A 71 8.73 -13.42 -2.36
C GLU A 71 8.00 -14.22 -1.28
N MET A 72 7.11 -13.58 -0.52
CA MET A 72 6.28 -14.26 0.47
C MET A 72 5.31 -15.28 -0.16
N PHE A 73 4.73 -14.98 -1.32
CA PHE A 73 3.97 -15.98 -2.09
C PHE A 73 4.86 -17.16 -2.51
N LYS A 74 6.05 -16.87 -3.04
CA LYS A 74 7.03 -17.89 -3.44
C LYS A 74 7.43 -18.80 -2.27
N ASN A 75 7.63 -18.21 -1.10
CA ASN A 75 8.02 -18.92 0.12
C ASN A 75 6.84 -19.60 0.82
N LYS A 76 5.63 -19.53 0.27
CA LYS A 76 4.41 -20.10 0.85
C LYS A 76 4.03 -19.47 2.21
N GLU A 77 4.44 -18.25 2.46
CA GLU A 77 4.07 -17.50 3.66
C GLU A 77 2.66 -16.91 3.54
N VAL A 78 2.21 -16.63 2.31
CA VAL A 78 0.83 -16.22 2.02
C VAL A 78 -0.02 -17.46 1.76
N GLN A 79 -1.14 -17.57 2.46
CA GLN A 79 -2.04 -18.73 2.41
C GLN A 79 -3.43 -18.32 1.88
N PRO A 80 -4.21 -19.28 1.33
CA PRO A 80 -5.59 -19.02 0.96
C PRO A 80 -6.39 -18.47 2.14
N GLY A 81 -7.14 -17.39 1.89
CA GLY A 81 -7.96 -16.73 2.90
C GLY A 81 -7.26 -15.61 3.67
N ASP A 82 -5.94 -15.43 3.49
CA ASP A 82 -5.22 -14.31 4.09
C ASP A 82 -5.70 -12.96 3.55
N HIS A 83 -5.48 -11.92 4.32
CA HIS A 83 -5.88 -10.56 4.02
C HIS A 83 -4.66 -9.73 3.61
N ILE A 84 -4.79 -8.94 2.56
CA ILE A 84 -3.77 -7.99 2.11
C ILE A 84 -4.40 -6.60 2.13
N LEU A 85 -3.86 -5.72 2.98
CA LEU A 85 -4.35 -4.37 3.16
C LEU A 85 -3.39 -3.37 2.52
N PHE A 86 -3.94 -2.56 1.65
CA PHE A 86 -3.33 -1.37 1.06
C PHE A 86 -3.89 -0.13 1.74
N PRO A 87 -3.21 0.47 2.72
CA PRO A 87 -3.66 1.68 3.38
C PRO A 87 -3.73 2.91 2.45
N ASP A 88 -3.12 2.81 1.27
CA ASP A 88 -3.26 3.76 0.17
C ASP A 88 -3.78 3.04 -1.08
N GLY A 89 -5.01 3.32 -1.49
CA GLY A 89 -5.65 2.73 -2.66
C GLY A 89 -5.00 3.10 -4.00
N TRP A 90 -4.16 4.13 -4.03
CA TRP A 90 -3.33 4.51 -5.18
C TRP A 90 -2.06 3.65 -5.33
N HIS A 91 -2.09 2.46 -4.84
CA HIS A 91 -1.02 1.49 -4.95
C HIS A 91 -1.25 0.59 -6.18
N THR A 92 -0.47 0.78 -7.23
CA THR A 92 -0.62 0.03 -8.50
C THR A 92 -0.43 -1.48 -8.33
N GLY A 93 0.27 -1.91 -7.28
CA GLY A 93 0.46 -3.32 -6.94
C GLY A 93 -0.81 -4.09 -6.60
N ILE A 94 -1.94 -3.42 -6.35
CA ILE A 94 -3.24 -4.09 -6.13
C ILE A 94 -3.58 -5.02 -7.29
N LEU A 95 -3.43 -4.54 -8.53
CA LEU A 95 -3.69 -5.35 -9.73
C LEU A 95 -2.70 -6.52 -9.85
N GLN A 96 -1.43 -6.28 -9.55
CA GLN A 96 -0.40 -7.32 -9.62
C GLN A 96 -0.66 -8.43 -8.59
N ILE A 97 -1.04 -8.08 -7.38
CA ILE A 97 -1.36 -9.07 -6.33
C ILE A 97 -2.61 -9.86 -6.69
N LYS A 98 -3.65 -9.21 -7.22
CA LYS A 98 -4.82 -9.92 -7.72
C LYS A 98 -4.44 -10.92 -8.80
N TYR A 99 -3.63 -10.50 -9.77
CA TYR A 99 -3.15 -11.35 -10.85
C TYR A 99 -2.36 -12.57 -10.32
N ILE A 100 -1.43 -12.37 -9.39
CA ILE A 100 -0.64 -13.45 -8.79
C ILE A 100 -1.52 -14.42 -8.01
N SER A 101 -2.47 -13.91 -7.22
CA SER A 101 -3.44 -14.70 -6.47
C SER A 101 -4.22 -15.66 -7.38
N GLU A 102 -4.67 -15.16 -8.53
CA GLU A 102 -5.37 -15.98 -9.53
C GLU A 102 -4.46 -17.03 -10.19
N LEU A 103 -3.25 -16.60 -10.65
CA LEU A 103 -2.30 -17.51 -11.29
C LEU A 103 -1.87 -18.68 -10.40
N LEU A 104 -1.67 -18.40 -9.11
CA LEU A 104 -1.21 -19.40 -8.16
C LEU A 104 -2.35 -20.20 -7.53
N ASN A 105 -3.60 -19.81 -7.78
CA ASN A 105 -4.78 -20.35 -7.12
C ASN A 105 -4.65 -20.26 -5.59
N ILE A 106 -4.15 -19.11 -5.09
CA ILE A 106 -4.06 -18.76 -3.67
C ILE A 106 -5.00 -17.59 -3.43
N PRO A 107 -6.31 -17.82 -3.19
CA PRO A 107 -7.28 -16.74 -3.05
C PRO A 107 -7.04 -15.94 -1.78
N VAL A 108 -6.73 -14.66 -1.93
CA VAL A 108 -6.56 -13.71 -0.83
C VAL A 108 -7.66 -12.66 -0.86
N LYS A 109 -7.91 -12.01 0.29
CA LYS A 109 -8.84 -10.89 0.41
C LYS A 109 -8.06 -9.59 0.35
N ILE A 110 -8.32 -8.79 -0.68
CA ILE A 110 -7.63 -7.50 -0.89
C ILE A 110 -8.51 -6.38 -0.37
N HIS A 111 -7.94 -5.52 0.46
CA HIS A 111 -8.57 -4.33 1.04
C HIS A 111 -7.75 -3.10 0.65
N ALA A 112 -8.42 -2.00 0.36
CA ALA A 112 -7.77 -0.72 0.07
C ALA A 112 -8.52 0.43 0.73
N ILE A 113 -7.77 1.43 1.19
CA ILE A 113 -8.32 2.66 1.76
C ILE A 113 -8.01 3.80 0.80
N TRP A 114 -9.05 4.50 0.34
CA TRP A 114 -8.92 5.63 -0.57
C TRP A 114 -8.93 6.93 0.21
N HIS A 115 -7.81 7.65 0.20
CA HIS A 115 -7.64 8.94 0.88
C HIS A 115 -7.89 10.13 -0.04
N ALA A 116 -7.75 9.97 -1.34
CA ALA A 116 -7.80 11.02 -2.32
C ALA A 116 -8.44 10.53 -3.62
N GLY A 117 -8.92 11.45 -4.44
CA GLY A 117 -9.56 11.12 -5.70
C GLY A 117 -9.12 12.01 -6.86
N SER A 118 -8.86 11.41 -8.02
CA SER A 118 -8.49 12.15 -9.23
C SER A 118 -9.64 12.98 -9.80
N TYR A 119 -10.87 12.70 -9.39
CA TYR A 119 -12.06 13.44 -9.83
C TYR A 119 -12.38 14.68 -8.98
N ASP A 120 -11.81 14.80 -7.79
CA ASP A 120 -12.01 15.99 -6.94
C ASP A 120 -11.08 17.13 -7.39
N PRO A 121 -11.63 18.25 -7.90
CA PRO A 121 -10.80 19.37 -8.36
C PRO A 121 -10.07 20.10 -7.23
N GLN A 122 -10.46 19.90 -5.99
CA GLN A 122 -9.80 20.44 -4.81
C GLN A 122 -8.67 19.54 -4.31
N ASP A 123 -8.71 18.27 -4.68
CA ASP A 123 -7.67 17.32 -4.32
C ASP A 123 -6.41 17.50 -5.16
N PHE A 124 -5.28 17.14 -4.57
CA PHE A 124 -3.97 17.14 -5.22
C PHE A 124 -3.97 16.33 -6.53
N LEU A 125 -4.49 15.10 -6.49
CA LEU A 125 -4.57 14.26 -7.67
C LEU A 125 -5.55 14.81 -8.71
N GLY A 126 -6.66 15.40 -8.28
CA GLY A 126 -7.62 16.02 -9.17
C GLY A 126 -7.07 17.24 -9.93
N ARG A 127 -6.08 17.91 -9.36
CA ARG A 127 -5.37 19.03 -10.02
C ARG A 127 -4.30 18.56 -11.00
N LEU A 128 -3.61 17.47 -10.69
CA LEU A 128 -2.53 16.91 -11.52
C LEU A 128 -3.05 16.08 -12.69
N ILE A 129 -4.02 15.21 -12.43
CA ILE A 129 -4.52 14.28 -13.43
C ILE A 129 -5.57 14.97 -14.29
N LYS A 130 -5.18 15.36 -15.48
CA LYS A 130 -6.04 16.04 -16.45
C LYS A 130 -6.98 15.09 -17.17
N ASP A 131 -6.48 13.92 -17.57
CA ASP A 131 -7.28 12.87 -18.19
C ASP A 131 -8.00 12.05 -17.10
N LYS A 132 -9.32 12.04 -17.16
CA LYS A 132 -10.20 11.34 -16.20
C LYS A 132 -10.65 9.96 -16.70
N ASN A 133 -10.09 9.48 -17.80
CA ASN A 133 -10.54 8.22 -18.43
C ASN A 133 -9.72 6.97 -18.02
N TRP A 134 -8.78 7.11 -17.13
CA TRP A 134 -7.95 5.97 -16.68
C TRP A 134 -8.23 5.54 -15.25
#